data_1dfb582036d1668de74555111c7ccc8b
#
_entry.id   1dfb582036d1668de74555111c7ccc8b
#
_cell.length_a   1.000
_cell.length_b   1.000
_cell.length_c   1.000
_cell.angle_alpha   90.00
_cell.angle_beta   90.00
_cell.angle_gamma   90.00
#
_symmetry.space_group_name_H-M   'P 1'
#
loop_
_entity.id
_entity.type
_entity.pdbx_description
1 polymer ?
#
loop_
_entity_poly.entity_id
_entity_poly.type
_entity_poly.pdbx_seq_one_letter_code
_entity_poly.pdbx_strand_id
1 'polypeptide(L)'
;MKAIVLDGFGGPEVLKLGDVEAPVAGAGRVLVAVHATSVNRPDVVQRQGHYPPPPGESPILGLEAAGTVEGVGDGVTGFAHGERVLALLGGGGYAELAAAHAGHVMRMPESLSFEQAACICETYLTAYMNLFLYARLGDGETVLVHGGGGGVATAAMQLVKALTPRARLLVTASTGKVERVAALGADVVIDYKSEDFADAVQRHTDNRGVDVILDHLGGAYLAQNVRALAVGGRLAVIGVMGGRKAELDLGRVLANRLSILGSVLRPRPVGEKAAIVQAFERDVMPYLAAGRIVPLIHRVYPLEQAAEAHRAMENSEHFGKLVLRVR
;
A
#
# COMPACT_ATOMS: atom_id res chain seq x y z
N MET A 1 23.42 9.54 11.92
CA MET A 1 22.23 8.82 12.39
C MET A 1 22.31 7.36 11.97
N LYS A 2 21.61 6.47 12.71
CA LYS A 2 21.47 5.06 12.31
C LYS A 2 20.45 4.91 11.18
N ALA A 3 20.76 4.04 10.21
CA ALA A 3 19.91 3.69 9.10
C ALA A 3 20.23 2.28 8.60
N ILE A 4 19.29 1.66 7.88
CA ILE A 4 19.57 0.46 7.11
C ILE A 4 20.16 0.86 5.77
N VAL A 5 21.39 0.47 5.55
CA VAL A 5 22.14 0.67 4.30
C VAL A 5 22.17 -0.62 3.49
N LEU A 6 22.32 -0.49 2.16
CA LEU A 6 22.47 -1.62 1.25
C LEU A 6 23.95 -1.89 0.98
N ASP A 7 24.43 -3.07 1.34
CA ASP A 7 25.75 -3.59 0.95
C ASP A 7 25.62 -4.31 -0.41
N GLY A 8 25.43 -3.53 -1.48
CA GLY A 8 25.09 -4.02 -2.81
C GLY A 8 23.60 -4.32 -3.01
N PHE A 9 23.26 -5.02 -4.10
CA PHE A 9 21.91 -5.50 -4.40
C PHE A 9 21.87 -7.03 -4.24
N GLY A 10 20.74 -7.55 -3.75
CA GLY A 10 20.62 -8.99 -3.56
C GLY A 10 19.52 -9.44 -2.61
N GLY A 11 19.78 -10.51 -1.87
CA GLY A 11 18.90 -11.07 -0.85
C GLY A 11 18.85 -10.21 0.42
N PRO A 12 18.05 -10.60 1.43
CA PRO A 12 17.91 -9.81 2.67
C PRO A 12 19.21 -9.57 3.44
N GLU A 13 20.22 -10.38 3.24
CA GLU A 13 21.54 -10.28 3.87
C GLU A 13 22.32 -9.01 3.54
N VAL A 14 21.97 -8.31 2.45
CA VAL A 14 22.60 -7.03 2.08
C VAL A 14 22.12 -5.85 2.92
N LEU A 15 21.07 -6.03 3.72
CA LEU A 15 20.56 -5.03 4.64
C LEU A 15 21.41 -4.97 5.90
N LYS A 16 22.09 -3.86 6.14
CA LYS A 16 22.99 -3.65 7.28
C LYS A 16 22.61 -2.38 8.05
N LEU A 17 22.64 -2.45 9.36
CA LEU A 17 22.59 -1.23 10.18
C LEU A 17 23.92 -0.49 10.05
N GLY A 18 23.87 0.78 9.68
CA GLY A 18 25.04 1.62 9.50
C GLY A 18 24.85 3.04 9.98
N ASP A 19 25.94 3.81 10.01
CA ASP A 19 25.91 5.23 10.28
C ASP A 19 25.91 6.01 8.97
N VAL A 20 24.99 6.94 8.83
CA VAL A 20 24.87 7.82 7.67
C VAL A 20 24.71 9.28 8.10
N GLU A 21 24.98 10.21 7.20
CA GLU A 21 24.68 11.60 7.43
C GLU A 21 23.17 11.82 7.62
N ALA A 22 22.81 12.64 8.60
CA ALA A 22 21.42 12.97 8.83
C ALA A 22 20.87 13.90 7.74
N PRO A 23 19.64 13.68 7.21
CA PRO A 23 19.04 14.62 6.31
C PRO A 23 18.71 15.94 7.01
N VAL A 24 18.67 17.01 6.24
CA VAL A 24 18.22 18.33 6.72
C VAL A 24 16.81 18.63 6.24
N ALA A 25 16.08 19.46 6.96
CA ALA A 25 14.80 19.98 6.50
C ALA A 25 15.02 21.02 5.39
N GLY A 26 15.17 20.58 4.15
CA GLY A 26 15.25 21.48 2.99
C GLY A 26 13.95 22.24 2.74
N ALA A 27 13.97 23.24 1.86
CA ALA A 27 12.80 24.04 1.52
C ALA A 27 11.59 23.16 1.12
N GLY A 28 10.42 23.43 1.68
CA GLY A 28 9.18 22.69 1.46
C GLY A 28 9.14 21.29 2.08
N ARG A 29 10.10 20.92 2.96
CA ARG A 29 10.17 19.61 3.60
C ARG A 29 9.99 19.69 5.12
N VAL A 30 9.47 18.61 5.67
CA VAL A 30 9.39 18.34 7.11
C VAL A 30 10.41 17.24 7.42
N LEU A 31 11.25 17.47 8.41
CA LEU A 31 12.14 16.46 8.98
C LEU A 31 11.37 15.71 10.07
N VAL A 32 11.27 14.41 9.93
CA VAL A 32 10.54 13.53 10.85
C VAL A 32 11.53 12.69 11.64
N ALA A 33 11.47 12.78 12.98
CA ALA A 33 12.10 11.81 13.86
C ALA A 33 11.26 10.51 13.81
N VAL A 34 11.78 9.50 13.14
CA VAL A 34 11.05 8.27 12.85
C VAL A 34 10.94 7.41 14.10
N HIS A 35 9.74 7.05 14.49
CA HIS A 35 9.45 6.06 15.54
C HIS A 35 9.19 4.68 14.96
N ALA A 36 8.48 4.62 13.84
CA ALA A 36 8.21 3.39 13.13
C ALA A 36 8.13 3.62 11.61
N THR A 37 8.49 2.61 10.87
CA THR A 37 8.29 2.47 9.42
C THR A 37 7.77 1.08 9.11
N SER A 38 7.41 0.79 7.87
CA SER A 38 6.93 -0.55 7.52
C SER A 38 7.56 -1.09 6.26
N VAL A 39 7.59 -2.41 6.13
CA VAL A 39 8.09 -3.10 4.94
C VAL A 39 7.00 -3.13 3.88
N ASN A 40 7.36 -2.74 2.66
CA ASN A 40 6.52 -2.78 1.48
C ASN A 40 7.20 -3.58 0.36
N ARG A 41 6.42 -4.16 -0.55
CA ARG A 41 6.99 -4.92 -1.68
C ARG A 41 7.99 -4.10 -2.52
N PRO A 42 7.76 -2.80 -2.80
CA PRO A 42 8.76 -1.97 -3.48
C PRO A 42 10.11 -1.87 -2.77
N ASP A 43 10.16 -1.95 -1.42
CA ASP A 43 11.43 -1.97 -0.68
C ASP A 43 12.25 -3.22 -1.03
N VAL A 44 11.58 -4.38 -1.14
CA VAL A 44 12.21 -5.64 -1.58
C VAL A 44 12.73 -5.49 -3.03
N VAL A 45 11.94 -4.92 -3.92
CA VAL A 45 12.31 -4.72 -5.33
C VAL A 45 13.45 -3.70 -5.47
N GLN A 46 13.50 -2.66 -4.63
CA GLN A 46 14.63 -1.71 -4.57
C GLN A 46 15.90 -2.39 -4.05
N ARG A 47 15.80 -3.17 -2.97
CA ARG A 47 16.92 -3.97 -2.45
C ARG A 47 17.51 -4.90 -3.52
N GLN A 48 16.67 -5.44 -4.40
CA GLN A 48 17.08 -6.30 -5.52
C GLN A 48 17.63 -5.51 -6.73
N GLY A 49 17.67 -4.17 -6.68
CA GLY A 49 18.18 -3.31 -7.76
C GLY A 49 17.20 -2.98 -8.89
N HIS A 50 15.92 -3.34 -8.73
CA HIS A 50 14.94 -3.22 -9.82
C HIS A 50 13.94 -2.05 -9.67
N TYR A 51 14.04 -1.26 -8.60
CA TYR A 51 13.14 -0.13 -8.33
C TYR A 51 13.90 1.04 -7.68
N PRO A 52 14.75 1.76 -8.43
CA PRO A 52 15.56 2.84 -7.88
C PRO A 52 14.69 3.98 -7.32
N PRO A 53 15.20 4.73 -6.33
CA PRO A 53 14.51 5.92 -5.84
C PRO A 53 14.37 6.96 -6.95
N PRO A 54 13.31 7.78 -6.94
CA PRO A 54 13.19 8.92 -7.83
C PRO A 54 14.35 9.92 -7.61
N PRO A 55 14.72 10.70 -8.65
CA PRO A 55 15.75 11.73 -8.50
C PRO A 55 15.45 12.68 -7.33
N GLY A 56 16.46 12.95 -6.50
CA GLY A 56 16.35 13.84 -5.33
C GLY A 56 15.72 13.22 -4.08
N GLU A 57 15.30 11.94 -4.14
CA GLU A 57 14.84 11.21 -2.96
C GLU A 57 15.98 10.35 -2.36
N SER A 58 15.83 10.00 -1.08
CA SER A 58 16.81 9.19 -0.34
C SER A 58 17.03 7.82 -0.98
N PRO A 59 18.28 7.34 -1.11
CA PRO A 59 18.56 5.97 -1.53
C PRO A 59 18.27 4.92 -0.44
N ILE A 60 18.13 5.34 0.81
CA ILE A 60 17.73 4.49 1.93
C ILE A 60 16.31 3.98 1.68
N LEU A 61 16.06 2.71 2.00
CA LEU A 61 14.74 2.09 1.89
C LEU A 61 13.70 2.76 2.79
N GLY A 62 12.44 2.43 2.58
CA GLY A 62 11.30 2.86 3.40
C GLY A 62 10.50 3.98 2.74
N LEU A 63 9.27 3.64 2.36
CA LEU A 63 8.36 4.50 1.59
C LEU A 63 7.33 5.22 2.45
N GLU A 64 7.35 4.95 3.74
CA GLU A 64 6.46 5.57 4.72
C GLU A 64 7.12 5.61 6.09
N ALA A 65 6.69 6.54 6.92
CA ALA A 65 7.13 6.63 8.31
C ALA A 65 6.03 7.24 9.19
N ALA A 66 6.08 6.91 10.47
CA ALA A 66 5.36 7.61 11.54
C ALA A 66 6.35 8.05 12.62
N GLY A 67 6.16 9.24 13.14
CA GLY A 67 7.08 9.82 14.11
C GLY A 67 6.65 11.19 14.57
N THR A 68 7.62 11.98 15.01
CA THR A 68 7.41 13.36 15.43
C THR A 68 8.16 14.33 14.53
N VAL A 69 7.64 15.52 14.35
CA VAL A 69 8.33 16.60 13.63
C VAL A 69 9.57 16.99 14.39
N GLU A 70 10.74 16.83 13.81
CA GLU A 70 12.04 17.26 14.32
C GLU A 70 12.37 18.68 13.89
N GLY A 71 11.95 19.05 12.67
CA GLY A 71 12.16 20.38 12.10
C GLY A 71 11.38 20.59 10.82
N VAL A 72 11.29 21.83 10.39
CA VAL A 72 10.65 22.23 9.14
C VAL A 72 11.59 23.11 8.31
N GLY A 73 11.58 22.94 7.01
CA GLY A 73 12.34 23.74 6.07
C GLY A 73 11.62 25.02 5.67
N ASP A 74 12.34 25.87 4.92
CA ASP A 74 11.81 27.14 4.43
C ASP A 74 10.51 26.97 3.64
N GLY A 75 9.56 27.87 3.89
CA GLY A 75 8.25 27.88 3.24
C GLY A 75 7.24 26.85 3.79
N VAL A 76 7.61 26.01 4.76
CA VAL A 76 6.69 25.08 5.42
C VAL A 76 5.96 25.81 6.53
N THR A 77 4.63 25.72 6.51
CA THR A 77 3.75 26.21 7.56
C THR A 77 2.84 25.10 8.03
N GLY A 78 2.31 25.21 9.26
CA GLY A 78 1.29 24.30 9.77
C GLY A 78 1.83 23.05 10.48
N PHE A 79 3.16 22.89 10.64
CA PHE A 79 3.77 21.84 11.45
C PHE A 79 4.65 22.45 12.56
N ALA A 80 4.60 21.88 13.75
CA ALA A 80 5.41 22.30 14.90
C ALA A 80 6.32 21.14 15.38
N HIS A 81 7.48 21.49 15.96
CA HIS A 81 8.37 20.51 16.58
C HIS A 81 7.63 19.68 17.63
N GLY A 82 7.86 18.37 17.62
CA GLY A 82 7.23 17.41 18.52
C GLY A 82 5.82 16.95 18.06
N GLU A 83 5.22 17.54 17.03
CA GLU A 83 3.91 17.13 16.52
C GLU A 83 3.97 15.71 15.94
N ARG A 84 3.00 14.86 16.29
CA ARG A 84 2.92 13.48 15.80
C ARG A 84 2.40 13.44 14.37
N VAL A 85 3.15 12.80 13.49
CA VAL A 85 2.85 12.77 12.05
C VAL A 85 3.06 11.39 11.44
N LEU A 86 2.41 11.18 10.29
CA LEU A 86 2.69 10.09 9.37
C LEU A 86 3.03 10.69 8.00
N ALA A 87 3.96 10.07 7.28
CA ALA A 87 4.52 10.63 6.06
C ALA A 87 4.65 9.60 4.94
N LEU A 88 4.23 9.98 3.73
CA LEU A 88 4.56 9.28 2.49
C LEU A 88 5.95 9.73 2.03
N LEU A 89 6.84 8.77 1.82
CA LEU A 89 8.24 9.02 1.47
C LEU A 89 8.60 8.54 0.06
N GLY A 90 9.58 9.18 -0.55
CA GLY A 90 10.25 8.65 -1.74
C GLY A 90 11.36 7.65 -1.42
N GLY A 91 11.77 7.57 -0.17
CA GLY A 91 12.81 6.75 0.46
C GLY A 91 13.19 7.35 1.80
N GLY A 92 14.00 6.65 2.60
CA GLY A 92 14.54 7.16 3.85
C GLY A 92 13.82 6.69 5.11
N GLY A 93 12.73 5.92 5.00
CA GLY A 93 11.97 5.48 6.18
C GLY A 93 12.72 4.51 7.09
N TYR A 94 13.71 3.78 6.59
CA TYR A 94 14.51 2.84 7.39
C TYR A 94 15.68 3.55 8.08
N ALA A 95 15.43 4.68 8.71
CA ALA A 95 16.40 5.50 9.40
C ALA A 95 15.78 6.24 10.59
N GLU A 96 16.63 6.78 11.47
CA GLU A 96 16.19 7.57 12.64
C GLU A 96 15.54 8.91 12.26
N LEU A 97 15.90 9.48 11.08
CA LEU A 97 15.35 10.72 10.55
C LEU A 97 15.02 10.55 9.07
N ALA A 98 13.88 11.08 8.65
CA ALA A 98 13.44 11.10 7.26
C ALA A 98 12.92 12.49 6.87
N ALA A 99 13.28 12.97 5.66
CA ALA A 99 12.80 14.25 5.13
C ALA A 99 11.66 14.00 4.12
N ALA A 100 10.45 14.47 4.43
CA ALA A 100 9.27 14.37 3.59
C ALA A 100 8.86 15.71 3.01
N HIS A 101 8.28 15.76 1.80
CA HIS A 101 7.59 16.96 1.33
C HIS A 101 6.41 17.29 2.26
N ALA A 102 6.23 18.55 2.63
CA ALA A 102 5.18 18.97 3.56
C ALA A 102 3.78 18.51 3.13
N GLY A 103 3.46 18.57 1.83
CA GLY A 103 2.20 18.07 1.27
C GLY A 103 2.03 16.54 1.28
N HIS A 104 3.02 15.79 1.73
CA HIS A 104 2.97 14.34 1.90
C HIS A 104 2.92 13.92 3.37
N VAL A 105 2.84 14.88 4.29
CA VAL A 105 2.79 14.67 5.74
C VAL A 105 1.39 14.95 6.24
N MET A 106 0.86 14.07 7.05
CA MET A 106 -0.46 14.20 7.69
C MET A 106 -0.28 14.15 9.21
N ARG A 107 -1.16 14.87 9.94
CA ARG A 107 -1.23 14.75 11.39
C ARG A 107 -1.72 13.36 11.79
N MET A 108 -1.04 12.77 12.75
CA MET A 108 -1.38 11.45 13.23
C MET A 108 -2.51 11.55 14.27
N PRO A 109 -3.63 10.81 14.12
CA PRO A 109 -4.66 10.72 15.14
C PRO A 109 -4.12 10.19 16.47
N GLU A 110 -4.61 10.71 17.58
CA GLU A 110 -4.23 10.26 18.92
C GLU A 110 -4.55 8.78 19.17
N SER A 111 -5.58 8.26 18.53
CA SER A 111 -6.03 6.87 18.63
C SER A 111 -5.03 5.86 18.07
N LEU A 112 -4.08 6.28 17.23
CA LEU A 112 -3.11 5.38 16.60
C LEU A 112 -1.79 5.32 17.39
N SER A 113 -1.18 4.13 17.45
CA SER A 113 0.23 3.99 17.78
C SER A 113 1.12 4.37 16.57
N PHE A 114 2.41 4.64 16.80
CA PHE A 114 3.34 4.91 15.68
C PHE A 114 3.45 3.72 14.74
N GLU A 115 3.42 2.49 15.26
CA GLU A 115 3.45 1.27 14.46
C GLU A 115 2.21 1.16 13.55
N GLN A 116 1.03 1.50 14.06
CA GLN A 116 -0.19 1.53 13.25
C GLN A 116 -0.13 2.63 12.18
N ALA A 117 0.30 3.83 12.55
CA ALA A 117 0.42 4.96 11.64
C ALA A 117 1.44 4.70 10.52
N ALA A 118 2.54 3.99 10.83
CA ALA A 118 3.56 3.58 9.85
C ALA A 118 3.07 2.57 8.80
N CYS A 119 1.83 2.09 8.90
CA CYS A 119 1.23 1.16 7.94
C CYS A 119 0.30 1.84 6.93
N ILE A 120 0.14 3.17 6.98
CA ILE A 120 -0.95 3.87 6.27
C ILE A 120 -0.51 4.44 4.93
N CYS A 121 0.58 5.20 4.90
CA CYS A 121 0.90 6.05 3.75
C CYS A 121 1.20 5.30 2.45
N GLU A 122 1.72 4.08 2.48
CA GLU A 122 1.94 3.31 1.26
C GLU A 122 0.71 2.48 0.89
N THR A 123 0.19 1.66 1.81
CA THR A 123 -0.84 0.69 1.48
C THR A 123 -2.24 1.28 1.39
N TYR A 124 -2.64 2.14 2.32
CA TYR A 124 -3.96 2.74 2.30
C TYR A 124 -4.09 3.81 1.21
N LEU A 125 -3.05 4.65 0.99
CA LEU A 125 -3.06 5.58 -0.15
C LEU A 125 -3.10 4.84 -1.49
N THR A 126 -2.35 3.73 -1.64
CA THR A 126 -2.41 2.91 -2.86
C THR A 126 -3.80 2.34 -3.08
N ALA A 127 -4.42 1.75 -2.06
CA ALA A 127 -5.77 1.21 -2.17
C ALA A 127 -6.81 2.30 -2.45
N TYR A 128 -6.76 3.42 -1.71
CA TYR A 128 -7.67 4.55 -1.87
C TYR A 128 -7.58 5.17 -3.26
N MET A 129 -6.39 5.50 -3.71
CA MET A 129 -6.15 6.10 -5.02
C MET A 129 -6.74 5.23 -6.14
N ASN A 130 -6.49 3.93 -6.09
CA ASN A 130 -6.89 3.03 -7.16
C ASN A 130 -8.38 2.69 -7.13
N LEU A 131 -8.94 2.42 -5.97
CA LEU A 131 -10.37 2.08 -5.86
C LEU A 131 -11.28 3.30 -6.00
N PHE A 132 -10.96 4.43 -5.34
CA PHE A 132 -11.89 5.55 -5.23
C PHE A 132 -11.58 6.70 -6.18
N LEU A 133 -10.31 7.05 -6.41
CA LEU A 133 -9.97 8.14 -7.33
C LEU A 133 -9.97 7.69 -8.80
N TYR A 134 -9.43 6.51 -9.11
CA TYR A 134 -9.28 6.06 -10.50
C TYR A 134 -10.37 5.10 -10.95
N ALA A 135 -10.59 3.99 -10.25
CA ALA A 135 -11.66 3.06 -10.60
C ALA A 135 -13.04 3.59 -10.20
N ARG A 136 -13.13 4.61 -9.35
CA ARG A 136 -14.39 5.25 -8.91
C ARG A 136 -15.40 4.22 -8.43
N LEU A 137 -14.97 3.35 -7.51
CA LEU A 137 -15.84 2.35 -6.90
C LEU A 137 -17.04 3.04 -6.25
N GLY A 138 -18.23 2.70 -6.74
CA GLY A 138 -19.52 3.23 -6.25
C GLY A 138 -20.10 2.39 -5.13
N ASP A 139 -20.92 3.04 -4.29
CA ASP A 139 -21.65 2.35 -3.23
C ASP A 139 -22.77 1.47 -3.82
N GLY A 140 -22.66 0.15 -3.64
CA GLY A 140 -23.55 -0.86 -4.24
C GLY A 140 -22.93 -1.61 -5.43
N GLU A 141 -21.73 -1.26 -5.87
CA GLU A 141 -20.95 -2.07 -6.83
C GLU A 141 -20.32 -3.30 -6.18
N THR A 142 -19.85 -4.21 -7.00
CA THR A 142 -19.12 -5.41 -6.58
C THR A 142 -17.63 -5.24 -6.88
N VAL A 143 -16.78 -5.42 -5.88
CA VAL A 143 -15.32 -5.31 -6.03
C VAL A 143 -14.62 -6.63 -5.71
N LEU A 144 -13.61 -6.97 -6.52
CA LEU A 144 -12.69 -8.07 -6.25
C LEU A 144 -11.32 -7.51 -5.85
N VAL A 145 -10.82 -7.93 -4.71
CA VAL A 145 -9.47 -7.59 -4.22
C VAL A 145 -8.62 -8.84 -4.20
N HIS A 146 -7.49 -8.84 -4.90
CA HIS A 146 -6.56 -9.96 -4.88
C HIS A 146 -5.65 -9.95 -3.65
N GLY A 147 -5.27 -11.15 -3.18
CA GLY A 147 -4.26 -11.35 -2.15
C GLY A 147 -4.63 -10.85 -0.75
N GLY A 148 -5.80 -11.24 -0.26
CA GLY A 148 -6.46 -10.75 0.96
C GLY A 148 -5.62 -10.70 2.24
N GLY A 149 -4.50 -11.45 2.32
CA GLY A 149 -3.59 -11.39 3.45
C GLY A 149 -2.50 -10.31 3.35
N GLY A 150 -2.36 -9.62 2.21
CA GLY A 150 -1.36 -8.57 2.00
C GLY A 150 -1.76 -7.21 2.56
N GLY A 151 -0.79 -6.33 2.80
CA GLY A 151 -1.03 -5.02 3.38
C GLY A 151 -1.99 -4.13 2.57
N VAL A 152 -1.86 -4.09 1.23
CA VAL A 152 -2.78 -3.32 0.37
C VAL A 152 -4.19 -3.92 0.38
N ALA A 153 -4.29 -5.26 0.36
CA ALA A 153 -5.61 -5.91 0.36
C ALA A 153 -6.35 -5.71 1.70
N THR A 154 -5.67 -5.84 2.84
CA THR A 154 -6.28 -5.57 4.15
C THR A 154 -6.69 -4.11 4.31
N ALA A 155 -5.92 -3.17 3.74
CA ALA A 155 -6.29 -1.76 3.67
C ALA A 155 -7.52 -1.55 2.75
N ALA A 156 -7.52 -2.13 1.54
CA ALA A 156 -8.63 -2.04 0.59
C ALA A 156 -9.94 -2.55 1.18
N MET A 157 -9.92 -3.70 1.86
CA MET A 157 -11.09 -4.26 2.52
C MET A 157 -11.70 -3.29 3.54
N GLN A 158 -10.89 -2.71 4.41
CA GLN A 158 -11.35 -1.74 5.40
C GLN A 158 -11.88 -0.46 4.75
N LEU A 159 -11.21 0.04 3.71
CA LEU A 159 -11.65 1.23 2.98
C LEU A 159 -12.99 0.99 2.27
N VAL A 160 -13.16 -0.16 1.61
CA VAL A 160 -14.43 -0.53 0.97
C VAL A 160 -15.56 -0.55 1.99
N LYS A 161 -15.37 -1.23 3.13
CA LYS A 161 -16.40 -1.31 4.18
C LYS A 161 -16.70 0.03 4.85
N ALA A 162 -15.73 0.94 4.90
CA ALA A 162 -15.89 2.26 5.51
C ALA A 162 -16.52 3.29 4.55
N LEU A 163 -16.09 3.34 3.29
CA LEU A 163 -16.45 4.39 2.33
C LEU A 163 -17.60 3.99 1.40
N THR A 164 -17.77 2.70 1.13
CA THR A 164 -18.85 2.14 0.29
C THR A 164 -19.51 0.95 0.99
N PRO A 165 -20.25 1.17 2.10
CA PRO A 165 -20.73 0.10 2.97
C PRO A 165 -21.73 -0.87 2.31
N ARG A 166 -22.34 -0.48 1.20
CA ARG A 166 -23.23 -1.34 0.40
C ARG A 166 -22.52 -2.06 -0.74
N ALA A 167 -21.23 -1.77 -0.98
CA ALA A 167 -20.46 -2.50 -1.98
C ALA A 167 -20.23 -3.95 -1.53
N ARG A 168 -20.39 -4.87 -2.47
CA ARG A 168 -20.11 -6.29 -2.25
C ARG A 168 -18.63 -6.57 -2.46
N LEU A 169 -17.98 -7.10 -1.43
CA LEU A 169 -16.53 -7.31 -1.40
C LEU A 169 -16.18 -8.79 -1.56
N LEU A 170 -15.59 -9.13 -2.71
CA LEU A 170 -14.99 -10.42 -2.99
C LEU A 170 -13.46 -10.32 -2.80
N VAL A 171 -12.84 -11.35 -2.25
CA VAL A 171 -11.39 -11.35 -1.99
C VAL A 171 -10.79 -12.70 -2.34
N THR A 172 -9.67 -12.71 -3.07
CA THR A 172 -8.90 -13.95 -3.25
C THR A 172 -7.88 -14.12 -2.12
N ALA A 173 -7.79 -15.32 -1.58
CA ALA A 173 -6.82 -15.67 -0.54
C ALA A 173 -6.22 -17.06 -0.80
N SER A 174 -5.06 -17.36 -0.19
CA SER A 174 -4.57 -18.73 -0.11
C SER A 174 -5.29 -19.48 0.99
N THR A 175 -5.39 -20.82 0.87
CA THR A 175 -6.12 -21.72 1.77
C THR A 175 -5.93 -21.38 3.25
N GLY A 176 -4.69 -21.21 3.70
CA GLY A 176 -4.40 -20.90 5.12
C GLY A 176 -4.77 -19.49 5.60
N LYS A 177 -5.30 -18.62 4.71
CA LYS A 177 -5.71 -17.25 5.04
C LYS A 177 -7.19 -16.98 4.86
N VAL A 178 -7.96 -17.93 4.32
CA VAL A 178 -9.39 -17.77 3.98
C VAL A 178 -10.21 -17.32 5.20
N GLU A 179 -10.14 -18.03 6.30
CA GLU A 179 -10.90 -17.70 7.53
C GLU A 179 -10.56 -16.32 8.08
N ARG A 180 -9.26 -15.97 8.07
CA ARG A 180 -8.80 -14.65 8.56
C ARG A 180 -9.27 -13.51 7.66
N VAL A 181 -9.32 -13.74 6.35
CA VAL A 181 -9.84 -12.77 5.38
C VAL A 181 -11.35 -12.60 5.53
N ALA A 182 -12.10 -13.70 5.73
CA ALA A 182 -13.53 -13.65 6.00
C ALA A 182 -13.84 -12.85 7.28
N ALA A 183 -13.04 -13.04 8.34
CA ALA A 183 -13.17 -12.31 9.60
C ALA A 183 -12.94 -10.79 9.47
N LEU A 184 -12.27 -10.32 8.40
CA LEU A 184 -12.12 -8.90 8.09
C LEU A 184 -13.33 -8.31 7.35
N GLY A 185 -14.40 -9.09 7.14
CA GLY A 185 -15.65 -8.62 6.57
C GLY A 185 -15.75 -8.74 5.05
N ALA A 186 -14.97 -9.62 4.40
CA ALA A 186 -15.21 -10.00 3.01
C ALA A 186 -16.57 -10.72 2.90
N ASP A 187 -17.38 -10.36 1.90
CA ASP A 187 -18.67 -11.03 1.67
C ASP A 187 -18.48 -12.39 1.01
N VAL A 188 -17.41 -12.56 0.25
CA VAL A 188 -16.98 -13.81 -0.36
C VAL A 188 -15.45 -13.90 -0.32
N VAL A 189 -14.92 -15.03 0.14
CA VAL A 189 -13.48 -15.32 0.04
C VAL A 189 -13.27 -16.49 -0.91
N ILE A 190 -12.48 -16.28 -1.94
CA ILE A 190 -12.17 -17.27 -2.98
C ILE A 190 -10.78 -17.84 -2.71
N ASP A 191 -10.67 -19.12 -2.45
CA ASP A 191 -9.40 -19.83 -2.34
C ASP A 191 -8.82 -20.10 -3.73
N TYR A 192 -7.95 -19.20 -4.20
CA TYR A 192 -7.33 -19.31 -5.51
C TYR A 192 -6.38 -20.52 -5.68
N LYS A 193 -6.14 -21.28 -4.61
CA LYS A 193 -5.37 -22.53 -4.67
C LYS A 193 -6.26 -23.74 -5.01
N SER A 194 -7.56 -23.66 -4.72
CA SER A 194 -8.51 -24.76 -4.90
C SER A 194 -9.43 -24.58 -6.09
N GLU A 195 -9.62 -23.34 -6.59
CA GLU A 195 -10.57 -23.06 -7.67
C GLU A 195 -10.10 -21.89 -8.57
N ASP A 196 -10.64 -21.84 -9.82
CA ASP A 196 -10.49 -20.69 -10.70
C ASP A 196 -11.31 -19.51 -10.14
N PHE A 197 -10.65 -18.40 -9.85
CA PHE A 197 -11.32 -17.26 -9.22
C PHE A 197 -12.32 -16.57 -10.16
N ALA A 198 -12.11 -16.61 -11.48
CA ALA A 198 -13.05 -16.02 -12.42
C ALA A 198 -14.35 -16.82 -12.48
N ASP A 199 -14.27 -18.16 -12.44
CA ASP A 199 -15.45 -19.02 -12.36
C ASP A 199 -16.17 -18.86 -11.01
N ALA A 200 -15.42 -18.69 -9.91
CA ALA A 200 -15.98 -18.38 -8.62
C ALA A 200 -16.71 -17.02 -8.62
N VAL A 201 -16.12 -16.00 -9.21
CA VAL A 201 -16.77 -14.69 -9.39
C VAL A 201 -18.08 -14.84 -10.15
N GLN A 202 -18.10 -15.56 -11.28
CA GLN A 202 -19.34 -15.77 -12.06
C GLN A 202 -20.42 -16.44 -11.21
N ARG A 203 -20.10 -17.50 -10.47
CA ARG A 203 -21.05 -18.18 -9.58
C ARG A 203 -21.63 -17.26 -8.50
N HIS A 204 -20.78 -16.42 -7.89
CA HIS A 204 -21.18 -15.53 -6.80
C HIS A 204 -21.84 -14.23 -7.28
N THR A 205 -21.87 -13.95 -8.59
CA THR A 205 -22.47 -12.75 -9.16
C THR A 205 -23.57 -13.06 -10.18
N ASP A 206 -24.11 -14.27 -10.20
CA ASP A 206 -25.13 -14.71 -11.16
C ASP A 206 -24.71 -14.43 -12.63
N ASN A 207 -23.47 -14.71 -12.94
CA ASN A 207 -22.79 -14.45 -14.23
C ASN A 207 -22.69 -12.97 -14.63
N ARG A 208 -22.91 -12.02 -13.73
CA ARG A 208 -22.75 -10.58 -14.01
C ARG A 208 -21.26 -10.17 -14.03
N GLY A 209 -20.45 -10.76 -13.21
CA GLY A 209 -19.08 -10.33 -12.93
C GLY A 209 -18.97 -9.20 -11.92
N VAL A 210 -17.75 -8.73 -11.66
CA VAL A 210 -17.44 -7.65 -10.71
C VAL A 210 -17.19 -6.32 -11.42
N ASP A 211 -17.54 -5.22 -10.77
CA ASP A 211 -17.42 -3.88 -11.35
C ASP A 211 -15.99 -3.35 -11.29
N VAL A 212 -15.25 -3.69 -10.23
CA VAL A 212 -13.87 -3.25 -10.02
C VAL A 212 -13.01 -4.43 -9.58
N ILE A 213 -11.79 -4.51 -10.11
CA ILE A 213 -10.75 -5.44 -9.63
C ILE A 213 -9.52 -4.63 -9.21
N LEU A 214 -9.01 -4.88 -8.00
CA LEU A 214 -7.71 -4.38 -7.54
C LEU A 214 -6.68 -5.50 -7.68
N ASP A 215 -5.72 -5.34 -8.59
CA ASP A 215 -4.76 -6.38 -8.97
C ASP A 215 -3.31 -5.96 -8.78
N HIS A 216 -2.53 -6.78 -8.06
CA HIS A 216 -1.09 -6.65 -7.91
C HIS A 216 -0.30 -7.83 -8.52
N LEU A 217 -0.99 -8.77 -9.19
CA LEU A 217 -0.38 -9.94 -9.83
C LEU A 217 0.00 -9.64 -11.29
N GLY A 218 -0.81 -8.87 -11.99
CA GLY A 218 -0.55 -8.50 -13.39
C GLY A 218 -0.69 -9.66 -14.35
N GLY A 219 0.38 -9.97 -15.11
CA GLY A 219 0.33 -10.88 -16.25
C GLY A 219 -0.31 -12.24 -15.97
N ALA A 220 0.04 -12.88 -14.86
CA ALA A 220 -0.49 -14.20 -14.51
C ALA A 220 -2.03 -14.23 -14.33
N TYR A 221 -2.64 -13.09 -13.96
CA TYR A 221 -4.08 -13.02 -13.68
C TYR A 221 -4.87 -12.28 -14.76
N LEU A 222 -4.23 -11.67 -15.76
CA LEU A 222 -4.88 -10.78 -16.70
C LEU A 222 -6.07 -11.45 -17.43
N ALA A 223 -5.90 -12.65 -17.96
CA ALA A 223 -6.95 -13.36 -18.68
C ALA A 223 -8.16 -13.67 -17.79
N GLN A 224 -7.92 -14.14 -16.56
CA GLN A 224 -8.97 -14.42 -15.58
C GLN A 224 -9.64 -13.12 -15.10
N ASN A 225 -8.87 -12.04 -14.86
CA ASN A 225 -9.41 -10.73 -14.50
C ASN A 225 -10.38 -10.21 -15.57
N VAL A 226 -9.99 -10.28 -16.84
CA VAL A 226 -10.85 -9.87 -17.95
C VAL A 226 -12.12 -10.73 -18.04
N ARG A 227 -12.06 -12.02 -17.69
CA ARG A 227 -13.24 -12.90 -17.61
C ARG A 227 -14.15 -12.56 -16.43
N ALA A 228 -13.59 -12.14 -15.31
CA ALA A 228 -14.31 -11.85 -14.08
C ALA A 228 -15.03 -10.50 -14.10
N LEU A 229 -14.63 -9.57 -14.97
CA LEU A 229 -15.22 -8.23 -15.03
C LEU A 229 -16.62 -8.21 -15.62
N ALA A 230 -17.49 -7.44 -15.02
CA ALA A 230 -18.81 -7.06 -15.54
C ALA A 230 -18.69 -6.12 -16.75
N VAL A 231 -19.80 -5.89 -17.45
CA VAL A 231 -19.88 -4.86 -18.50
C VAL A 231 -19.63 -3.47 -17.91
N GLY A 232 -18.68 -2.73 -18.49
CA GLY A 232 -18.20 -1.45 -17.97
C GLY A 232 -17.20 -1.59 -16.80
N GLY A 233 -16.73 -2.81 -16.54
CA GLY A 233 -15.81 -3.12 -15.44
C GLY A 233 -14.44 -2.46 -15.59
N ARG A 234 -13.76 -2.26 -14.44
CA ARG A 234 -12.47 -1.57 -14.35
C ARG A 234 -11.46 -2.46 -13.63
N LEU A 235 -10.32 -2.72 -14.28
CA LEU A 235 -9.18 -3.42 -13.72
C LEU A 235 -8.12 -2.41 -13.28
N ALA A 236 -7.91 -2.24 -12.00
CA ALA A 236 -6.85 -1.39 -11.44
C ALA A 236 -5.59 -2.24 -11.17
N VAL A 237 -4.59 -2.13 -12.05
CA VAL A 237 -3.31 -2.82 -11.94
C VAL A 237 -2.35 -1.96 -11.13
N ILE A 238 -1.96 -2.44 -9.95
CA ILE A 238 -1.07 -1.75 -8.99
C ILE A 238 0.27 -2.44 -8.80
N GLY A 239 0.44 -3.61 -9.42
CA GLY A 239 1.66 -4.41 -9.35
C GLY A 239 1.68 -5.51 -10.40
N VAL A 240 2.85 -6.12 -10.56
CA VAL A 240 3.11 -7.14 -11.58
C VAL A 240 3.87 -8.33 -11.02
N MET A 241 3.55 -8.73 -9.80
CA MET A 241 4.25 -9.81 -9.07
C MET A 241 4.16 -11.16 -9.80
N GLY A 242 3.11 -11.40 -10.58
CA GLY A 242 2.91 -12.59 -11.42
C GLY A 242 3.31 -12.40 -12.89
N GLY A 243 4.07 -11.34 -13.22
CA GLY A 243 4.56 -11.09 -14.58
C GLY A 243 4.17 -9.74 -15.15
N ARG A 244 5.07 -9.19 -15.97
CA ARG A 244 4.93 -7.85 -16.57
C ARG A 244 4.24 -7.87 -17.93
N LYS A 245 4.10 -9.03 -18.57
CA LYS A 245 3.56 -9.20 -19.93
C LYS A 245 2.55 -10.34 -19.95
N ALA A 246 1.46 -10.15 -20.68
CA ALA A 246 0.46 -11.17 -20.97
C ALA A 246 -0.30 -10.80 -22.24
N GLU A 247 -0.96 -11.79 -22.84
CA GLU A 247 -1.91 -11.58 -23.93
C GLU A 247 -3.24 -11.03 -23.42
N LEU A 248 -3.88 -10.16 -24.18
CA LEU A 248 -5.15 -9.53 -23.85
C LEU A 248 -6.19 -9.82 -24.93
N ASP A 249 -7.33 -10.37 -24.55
CA ASP A 249 -8.49 -10.53 -25.43
C ASP A 249 -9.17 -9.15 -25.67
N LEU A 250 -8.76 -8.50 -26.77
CA LEU A 250 -9.32 -7.20 -27.15
C LEU A 250 -10.80 -7.30 -27.57
N GLY A 251 -11.24 -8.45 -28.09
CA GLY A 251 -12.65 -8.68 -28.42
C GLY A 251 -13.52 -8.58 -27.16
N ARG A 252 -13.09 -9.19 -26.07
CA ARG A 252 -13.80 -9.11 -24.79
C ARG A 252 -13.73 -7.70 -24.17
N VAL A 253 -12.58 -7.03 -24.26
CA VAL A 253 -12.44 -5.63 -23.80
C VAL A 253 -13.43 -4.73 -24.54
N LEU A 254 -13.53 -4.87 -25.86
CA LEU A 254 -14.44 -4.10 -26.70
C LEU A 254 -15.91 -4.41 -26.36
N ALA A 255 -16.30 -5.69 -26.40
CA ALA A 255 -17.69 -6.12 -26.20
C ALA A 255 -18.22 -5.71 -24.82
N ASN A 256 -17.42 -5.81 -23.79
CA ASN A 256 -17.78 -5.48 -22.41
C ASN A 256 -17.40 -4.05 -21.99
N ARG A 257 -16.85 -3.24 -22.88
CA ARG A 257 -16.44 -1.83 -22.59
C ARG A 257 -15.55 -1.72 -21.35
N LEU A 258 -14.57 -2.63 -21.26
CA LEU A 258 -13.69 -2.70 -20.09
C LEU A 258 -12.66 -1.56 -20.07
N SER A 259 -12.23 -1.16 -18.88
CA SER A 259 -11.13 -0.24 -18.66
C SER A 259 -9.99 -0.93 -17.90
N ILE A 260 -8.76 -0.78 -18.38
CA ILE A 260 -7.56 -1.25 -17.69
C ILE A 260 -6.76 -0.02 -17.24
N LEU A 261 -6.62 0.14 -15.92
CA LEU A 261 -6.03 1.31 -15.28
C LEU A 261 -4.71 0.88 -14.63
N GLY A 262 -3.59 1.44 -15.08
CA GLY A 262 -2.29 1.24 -14.45
C GLY A 262 -1.92 2.41 -13.56
N SER A 263 -1.34 2.15 -12.40
CA SER A 263 -0.86 3.22 -11.54
C SER A 263 0.40 2.83 -10.76
N VAL A 264 1.19 3.85 -10.45
CA VAL A 264 2.27 3.80 -9.45
C VAL A 264 2.17 5.06 -8.58
N LEU A 265 2.55 4.98 -7.31
CA LEU A 265 2.47 6.12 -6.39
C LEU A 265 3.82 6.84 -6.29
N ARG A 266 4.91 6.12 -6.06
CA ARG A 266 6.24 6.65 -5.72
C ARG A 266 6.82 7.65 -6.74
N PRO A 267 6.85 7.39 -8.07
CA PRO A 267 7.48 8.27 -9.06
C PRO A 267 6.60 9.46 -9.49
N ARG A 268 5.41 9.64 -8.89
CA ARG A 268 4.54 10.76 -9.25
C ARG A 268 5.14 12.10 -8.87
N PRO A 269 4.83 13.16 -9.62
CA PRO A 269 5.18 14.54 -9.24
C PRO A 269 4.69 14.86 -7.83
N VAL A 270 5.45 15.71 -7.12
CA VAL A 270 5.16 16.12 -5.73
C VAL A 270 3.72 16.64 -5.58
N GLY A 271 3.27 17.52 -6.50
CA GLY A 271 1.92 18.07 -6.43
C GLY A 271 0.80 17.04 -6.62
N GLU A 272 1.00 16.02 -7.48
CA GLU A 272 0.04 14.94 -7.65
C GLU A 272 -0.08 14.08 -6.39
N LYS A 273 1.07 13.74 -5.77
CA LYS A 273 1.07 13.01 -4.49
C LYS A 273 0.41 13.81 -3.39
N ALA A 274 0.68 15.11 -3.31
CA ALA A 274 0.05 16.00 -2.33
C ALA A 274 -1.48 16.05 -2.50
N ALA A 275 -1.98 16.10 -3.74
CA ALA A 275 -3.42 16.07 -4.00
C ALA A 275 -4.07 14.73 -3.57
N ILE A 276 -3.38 13.60 -3.78
CA ILE A 276 -3.84 12.27 -3.32
C ILE A 276 -3.85 12.22 -1.79
N VAL A 277 -2.79 12.70 -1.13
CA VAL A 277 -2.70 12.76 0.33
C VAL A 277 -3.80 13.64 0.92
N GLN A 278 -4.05 14.82 0.34
CA GLN A 278 -5.12 15.72 0.79
C GLN A 278 -6.52 15.11 0.63
N ALA A 279 -6.76 14.41 -0.49
CA ALA A 279 -8.03 13.70 -0.69
C ALA A 279 -8.20 12.57 0.34
N PHE A 280 -7.15 11.80 0.58
CA PHE A 280 -7.15 10.75 1.58
C PHE A 280 -7.36 11.30 3.00
N GLU A 281 -6.69 12.39 3.36
CA GLU A 281 -6.86 13.05 4.66
C GLU A 281 -8.31 13.47 4.87
N ARG A 282 -8.95 14.10 3.88
CA ARG A 282 -10.35 14.50 3.94
C ARG A 282 -11.30 13.31 4.10
N ASP A 283 -11.09 12.22 3.33
CA ASP A 283 -12.08 11.16 3.18
C ASP A 283 -11.84 9.97 4.12
N VAL A 284 -10.62 9.73 4.58
CA VAL A 284 -10.23 8.51 5.33
C VAL A 284 -9.79 8.80 6.77
N MET A 285 -9.08 9.93 7.01
CA MET A 285 -8.57 10.24 8.36
C MET A 285 -9.66 10.30 9.45
N PRO A 286 -10.89 10.75 9.19
CA PRO A 286 -11.97 10.69 10.19
C PRO A 286 -12.30 9.26 10.66
N TYR A 287 -12.19 8.26 9.77
CA TYR A 287 -12.43 6.85 10.12
C TYR A 287 -11.29 6.24 10.92
N LEU A 288 -10.05 6.64 10.63
CA LEU A 288 -8.87 6.26 11.41
C LEU A 288 -8.94 6.89 12.80
N ALA A 289 -9.27 8.18 12.90
CA ALA A 289 -9.40 8.88 14.18
C ALA A 289 -10.52 8.29 15.06
N ALA A 290 -11.62 7.86 14.46
CA ALA A 290 -12.73 7.19 15.15
C ALA A 290 -12.49 5.71 15.47
N GLY A 291 -11.33 5.14 15.08
CA GLY A 291 -11.02 3.72 15.29
C GLY A 291 -11.87 2.76 14.43
N ARG A 292 -12.54 3.26 13.39
CA ARG A 292 -13.34 2.44 12.46
C ARG A 292 -12.48 1.78 11.38
N ILE A 293 -11.30 2.31 11.13
CA ILE A 293 -10.22 1.72 10.35
C ILE A 293 -9.03 1.56 11.27
N VAL A 294 -8.51 0.35 11.38
CA VAL A 294 -7.35 0.01 12.21
C VAL A 294 -6.34 -0.78 11.39
N PRO A 295 -5.15 -0.23 11.13
CA PRO A 295 -4.12 -0.96 10.38
C PRO A 295 -3.76 -2.29 11.02
N LEU A 296 -3.74 -3.34 10.21
CA LEU A 296 -3.47 -4.70 10.69
C LEU A 296 -1.97 -4.97 10.66
N ILE A 297 -1.38 -5.15 11.83
CA ILE A 297 0.04 -5.47 12.00
C ILE A 297 0.20 -6.97 12.21
N HIS A 298 1.02 -7.61 11.39
CA HIS A 298 1.42 -8.99 11.56
C HIS A 298 2.48 -9.12 12.65
N ARG A 299 3.54 -8.32 12.53
CA ARG A 299 4.68 -8.34 13.48
C ARG A 299 5.44 -7.03 13.44
N VAL A 300 5.96 -6.64 14.60
CA VAL A 300 6.90 -5.52 14.78
C VAL A 300 8.30 -6.11 14.98
N TYR A 301 9.27 -5.61 14.24
CA TYR A 301 10.69 -5.95 14.34
C TYR A 301 11.46 -4.71 14.76
N PRO A 302 12.54 -4.83 15.54
CA PRO A 302 13.52 -3.76 15.67
C PRO A 302 14.13 -3.40 14.30
N LEU A 303 14.56 -2.15 14.10
CA LEU A 303 15.11 -1.67 12.82
C LEU A 303 16.25 -2.57 12.32
N GLU A 304 17.15 -2.98 13.19
CA GLU A 304 18.30 -3.86 12.88
C GLU A 304 17.90 -5.24 12.37
N GLN A 305 16.65 -5.67 12.58
CA GLN A 305 16.09 -6.90 12.05
C GLN A 305 15.36 -6.71 10.70
N ALA A 306 15.64 -5.63 9.97
CA ALA A 306 15.04 -5.39 8.65
C ALA A 306 15.22 -6.56 7.68
N ALA A 307 16.35 -7.26 7.73
CA ALA A 307 16.59 -8.46 6.92
C ALA A 307 15.59 -9.59 7.21
N GLU A 308 15.23 -9.81 8.48
CA GLU A 308 14.25 -10.82 8.88
C GLU A 308 12.84 -10.42 8.42
N ALA A 309 12.48 -9.14 8.56
CA ALA A 309 11.21 -8.61 8.09
C ALA A 309 11.06 -8.76 6.56
N HIS A 310 12.13 -8.54 5.79
CA HIS A 310 12.15 -8.76 4.35
C HIS A 310 11.99 -10.25 3.99
N ARG A 311 12.64 -11.19 4.71
CA ARG A 311 12.43 -12.63 4.51
C ARG A 311 10.97 -13.02 4.74
N ALA A 312 10.34 -12.52 5.81
CA ALA A 312 8.93 -12.78 6.09
C ALA A 312 8.01 -12.24 4.98
N MET A 313 8.35 -11.08 4.39
CA MET A 313 7.64 -10.53 3.23
C MET A 313 7.78 -11.43 1.99
N GLU A 314 8.98 -11.90 1.69
CA GLU A 314 9.26 -12.72 0.52
C GLU A 314 8.60 -14.10 0.61
N ASN A 315 8.61 -14.71 1.80
CA ASN A 315 7.95 -16.00 2.07
C ASN A 315 6.41 -15.90 2.10
N SER A 316 5.85 -14.68 2.04
CA SER A 316 4.39 -14.46 2.13
C SER A 316 3.76 -15.03 3.41
N GLU A 317 4.50 -15.12 4.50
CA GLU A 317 4.04 -15.64 5.80
C GLU A 317 3.12 -14.67 6.53
N HIS A 318 3.26 -13.37 6.24
CA HIS A 318 2.55 -12.29 6.91
C HIS A 318 1.06 -12.24 6.55
N PHE A 319 0.29 -11.68 7.48
CA PHE A 319 -1.10 -11.28 7.29
C PHE A 319 -1.27 -9.85 7.82
N GLY A 320 -1.42 -8.89 6.91
CA GLY A 320 -1.29 -7.45 7.22
C GLY A 320 0.12 -6.95 7.00
N LYS A 321 0.59 -6.04 7.86
CA LYS A 321 1.84 -5.30 7.71
C LYS A 321 2.96 -5.83 8.60
N LEU A 322 4.19 -5.72 8.10
CA LEU A 322 5.42 -5.92 8.83
C LEU A 322 6.00 -4.53 9.17
N VAL A 323 6.20 -4.26 10.43
CA VAL A 323 6.63 -2.95 10.94
C VAL A 323 8.06 -3.04 11.43
N LEU A 324 8.85 -2.00 11.18
CA LEU A 324 10.16 -1.78 11.77
C LEU A 324 10.04 -0.66 12.82
N ARG A 325 10.32 -0.98 14.08
CA ARG A 325 10.43 0.01 15.15
C ARG A 325 11.82 0.61 15.14
N VAL A 326 11.89 1.94 15.10
CA VAL A 326 13.13 2.69 15.03
C VAL A 326 13.51 3.22 16.41
N ARG A 327 12.51 3.64 17.21
CA ARG A 327 12.67 4.15 18.60
C ARG A 327 11.64 3.52 19.54
#